data_e295b9b4322f6e9cf48c1eee62ba790e
#
_entry.id   e295b9b4322f6e9cf48c1eee62ba790e
#
_cell.length_a   1.000
_cell.length_b   1.000
_cell.length_c   1.000
_cell.angle_alpha   90.00
_cell.angle_beta   90.00
_cell.angle_gamma   90.00
#
_symmetry.space_group_name_H-M   'P 1'
#
loop_
_entity.id
_entity.type
_entity.pdbx_description
1 polymer ?
#
loop_
_entity_poly.entity_id
_entity_poly.type
_entity_poly.pdbx_seq_one_letter_code
_entity_poly.pdbx_strand_id
1 'polypeptide(L)'
;IWEELTYYTKPDKLLDAEDYGGVVNSTNAKALVLDLIYQGKYRVLSNILTVNRKIFNDDLLSAFSNLHDCCNIAQYVNNDCTKVRYYHNGEYYEPHTDRSIQFLGFTYFYKEPKKFTGGELYFPKYDYEFDCENNSLIMFPGWVEHGVTEVKIQDSDYYDGQGRYAITSFLSNYKEPIT
;
A
#
# COMPACT_ATOMS: atom_id res chain seq x y z
N ILE A 1 -14.58 3.49 -4.69
CA ILE A 1 -13.18 3.66 -4.23
C ILE A 1 -12.77 5.12 -4.32
N TRP A 2 -12.93 5.82 -5.45
CA TRP A 2 -12.42 7.18 -5.63
C TRP A 2 -12.93 8.20 -4.59
N GLU A 3 -14.22 8.20 -4.29
CA GLU A 3 -14.80 9.10 -3.27
C GLU A 3 -14.15 8.90 -1.91
N GLU A 4 -13.97 7.64 -1.51
CA GLU A 4 -13.37 7.28 -0.25
C GLU A 4 -11.86 7.58 -0.24
N LEU A 5 -11.15 7.21 -1.30
CA LEU A 5 -9.71 7.45 -1.45
C LEU A 5 -9.40 8.95 -1.39
N THR A 6 -10.09 9.77 -2.18
CA THR A 6 -9.90 11.23 -2.18
C THR A 6 -10.33 11.89 -0.87
N TYR A 7 -11.29 11.31 -0.15
CA TYR A 7 -11.68 11.82 1.17
C TYR A 7 -10.59 11.57 2.23
N TYR A 8 -10.04 10.34 2.28
CA TYR A 8 -9.07 9.95 3.31
C TYR A 8 -7.63 10.38 3.02
N THR A 9 -7.34 10.82 1.82
CA THR A 9 -6.01 11.34 1.47
C THR A 9 -5.92 12.87 1.47
N LYS A 10 -6.91 13.56 2.04
CA LYS A 10 -6.83 15.01 2.28
C LYS A 10 -5.72 15.34 3.30
N PRO A 11 -5.08 16.52 3.18
CA PRO A 11 -3.96 16.90 4.06
C PRO A 11 -4.27 16.84 5.56
N ASP A 12 -5.51 17.17 5.94
CA ASP A 12 -5.98 17.16 7.33
C ASP A 12 -6.21 15.76 7.90
N LYS A 13 -6.10 14.72 7.09
CA LYS A 13 -6.35 13.32 7.48
C LYS A 13 -5.11 12.44 7.43
N LEU A 14 -4.15 12.80 6.61
CA LEU A 14 -2.91 12.06 6.50
C LEU A 14 -1.99 12.35 7.69
N LEU A 15 -1.41 11.29 8.22
CA LEU A 15 -0.54 11.30 9.38
C LEU A 15 0.93 11.19 8.96
N ASP A 16 1.82 11.73 9.77
CA ASP A 16 3.27 11.59 9.61
C ASP A 16 3.72 10.17 9.99
N ALA A 17 4.96 9.79 9.62
CA ALA A 17 5.48 8.43 9.78
C ALA A 17 5.40 7.91 11.23
N GLU A 18 5.64 8.75 12.21
CA GLU A 18 5.52 8.41 13.63
C GLU A 18 4.12 7.91 13.99
N ASP A 19 3.09 8.58 13.47
CA ASP A 19 1.69 8.37 13.86
C ASP A 19 1.04 7.18 13.14
N TYR A 20 1.44 6.91 11.89
CA TYR A 20 0.91 5.76 11.15
C TYR A 20 1.78 4.48 11.26
N GLY A 21 2.87 4.52 12.03
CA GLY A 21 3.79 3.40 12.17
C GLY A 21 4.63 3.15 10.91
N GLY A 22 5.12 4.22 10.29
CA GLY A 22 6.13 4.18 9.24
C GLY A 22 7.55 4.09 9.81
N VAL A 23 8.54 3.89 8.95
CA VAL A 23 9.95 3.93 9.34
C VAL A 23 10.38 5.39 9.43
N VAL A 24 10.40 5.92 10.64
CA VAL A 24 10.79 7.30 10.93
C VAL A 24 12.20 7.59 10.36
N ASN A 25 12.38 8.76 9.78
CA ASN A 25 13.59 9.21 9.06
C ASN A 25 13.86 8.51 7.71
N SER A 26 13.08 7.54 7.29
CA SER A 26 13.22 6.90 5.98
C SER A 26 12.15 7.36 4.99
N THR A 27 11.18 8.13 5.43
CA THR A 27 10.12 8.66 4.57
C THR A 27 9.62 10.00 5.07
N ASN A 28 9.25 10.87 4.13
CA ASN A 28 8.46 12.07 4.37
C ASN A 28 7.01 11.92 3.86
N ALA A 29 6.69 10.76 3.26
CA ALA A 29 5.35 10.48 2.78
C ALA A 29 4.38 10.20 3.93
N LYS A 30 3.17 10.72 3.82
CA LYS A 30 2.10 10.59 4.80
C LYS A 30 1.16 9.44 4.47
N ALA A 31 0.48 8.91 5.48
CA ALA A 31 -0.50 7.85 5.29
C ALA A 31 -1.65 7.94 6.29
N LEU A 32 -2.75 7.26 5.98
CA LEU A 32 -3.83 7.00 6.93
C LEU A 32 -4.09 5.50 7.00
N VAL A 33 -4.20 4.95 8.21
CA VAL A 33 -4.54 3.55 8.46
C VAL A 33 -6.05 3.41 8.52
N LEU A 34 -6.67 2.81 7.51
CA LEU A 34 -8.13 2.67 7.44
C LEU A 34 -8.68 1.73 8.52
N ASP A 35 -7.90 0.76 8.96
CA ASP A 35 -8.28 -0.18 10.02
C ASP A 35 -8.46 0.47 11.38
N LEU A 36 -7.91 1.65 11.62
CA LEU A 36 -8.15 2.43 12.83
C LEU A 36 -9.55 3.11 12.80
N ILE A 37 -10.07 3.35 11.61
CA ILE A 37 -11.38 3.97 11.40
C ILE A 37 -12.47 2.90 11.33
N TYR A 38 -12.24 1.86 10.55
CA TYR A 38 -13.20 0.79 10.26
C TYR A 38 -12.81 -0.50 10.96
N GLN A 39 -13.12 -0.60 12.26
CA GLN A 39 -12.76 -1.77 13.07
C GLN A 39 -13.83 -2.86 13.05
N GLY A 40 -13.41 -4.12 13.13
CA GLY A 40 -14.28 -5.28 13.28
C GLY A 40 -15.37 -5.33 12.18
N LYS A 41 -16.62 -5.42 12.59
CA LYS A 41 -17.78 -5.49 11.67
C LYS A 41 -17.98 -4.24 10.80
N TYR A 42 -17.42 -3.10 11.19
CA TYR A 42 -17.54 -1.85 10.43
C TYR A 42 -16.65 -1.80 9.19
N ARG A 43 -15.72 -2.72 9.02
CA ARG A 43 -14.87 -2.82 7.81
C ARG A 43 -15.68 -2.89 6.52
N VAL A 44 -16.86 -3.49 6.54
CA VAL A 44 -17.76 -3.60 5.37
C VAL A 44 -18.33 -2.26 4.90
N LEU A 45 -18.21 -1.21 5.71
CA LEU A 45 -18.64 0.14 5.33
C LEU A 45 -17.63 0.86 4.46
N SER A 46 -16.38 0.39 4.40
CA SER A 46 -15.35 0.91 3.50
C SER A 46 -15.36 0.14 2.18
N ASN A 47 -15.51 0.85 1.07
CA ASN A 47 -15.36 0.28 -0.27
C ASN A 47 -13.92 -0.15 -0.55
N ILE A 48 -12.94 0.62 -0.05
CA ILE A 48 -11.51 0.29 -0.19
C ILE A 48 -11.24 -1.03 0.51
N LEU A 49 -11.60 -1.19 1.79
CA LEU A 49 -11.36 -2.42 2.54
C LEU A 49 -12.12 -3.61 1.94
N THR A 50 -13.34 -3.40 1.44
CA THR A 50 -14.13 -4.46 0.80
C THR A 50 -13.49 -4.95 -0.49
N VAL A 51 -12.96 -4.05 -1.33
CA VAL A 51 -12.27 -4.41 -2.56
C VAL A 51 -10.90 -5.02 -2.26
N ASN A 52 -10.17 -4.44 -1.30
CA ASN A 52 -8.86 -4.90 -0.91
C ASN A 52 -8.89 -6.34 -0.37
N ARG A 53 -9.95 -6.72 0.31
CA ARG A 53 -10.15 -8.09 0.78
C ARG A 53 -10.24 -9.14 -0.34
N LYS A 54 -10.42 -8.74 -1.59
CA LYS A 54 -10.35 -9.66 -2.74
C LYS A 54 -8.94 -10.25 -2.95
N ILE A 55 -7.91 -9.69 -2.31
CA ILE A 55 -6.58 -10.30 -2.23
C ILE A 55 -6.63 -11.69 -1.57
N PHE A 56 -7.57 -11.90 -0.64
CA PHE A 56 -7.79 -13.20 -0.01
C PHE A 56 -8.61 -14.19 -0.86
N ASN A 57 -8.76 -13.92 -2.15
CA ASN A 57 -9.33 -14.90 -3.08
C ASN A 57 -8.42 -16.11 -3.18
N ASP A 58 -8.99 -17.31 -3.04
CA ASP A 58 -8.25 -18.58 -3.02
C ASP A 58 -7.45 -18.82 -4.30
N ASP A 59 -7.99 -18.41 -5.46
CA ASP A 59 -7.29 -18.54 -6.74
C ASP A 59 -6.06 -17.66 -6.80
N LEU A 60 -6.16 -16.40 -6.32
CA LEU A 60 -5.04 -15.46 -6.29
C LEU A 60 -3.96 -15.93 -5.31
N LEU A 61 -4.34 -16.33 -4.09
CA LEU A 61 -3.39 -16.81 -3.08
C LEU A 61 -2.74 -18.12 -3.53
N SER A 62 -3.48 -19.01 -4.16
CA SER A 62 -2.96 -20.26 -4.72
C SER A 62 -1.98 -19.98 -5.87
N ALA A 63 -2.35 -19.10 -6.80
CA ALA A 63 -1.46 -18.71 -7.90
C ALA A 63 -0.16 -18.11 -7.37
N PHE A 64 -0.25 -17.20 -6.38
CA PHE A 64 0.93 -16.59 -5.76
C PHE A 64 1.79 -17.61 -5.00
N SER A 65 1.18 -18.54 -4.24
CA SER A 65 1.88 -19.61 -3.53
C SER A 65 2.66 -20.53 -4.45
N ASN A 66 2.19 -20.73 -5.68
CA ASN A 66 2.83 -21.59 -6.67
C ASN A 66 3.99 -20.93 -7.45
N LEU A 67 4.22 -19.62 -7.27
CA LEU A 67 5.31 -18.94 -7.98
C LEU A 67 6.68 -19.37 -7.48
N HIS A 68 6.84 -19.60 -6.18
CA HIS A 68 8.10 -20.00 -5.56
C HIS A 68 7.84 -20.55 -4.16
N ASP A 69 8.68 -21.45 -3.67
CA ASP A 69 8.54 -22.07 -2.34
C ASP A 69 8.43 -21.07 -1.20
N CYS A 70 9.12 -19.93 -1.27
CA CYS A 70 8.98 -18.86 -0.26
C CYS A 70 7.59 -18.19 -0.24
N CYS A 71 6.81 -18.34 -1.30
CA CYS A 71 5.46 -17.82 -1.40
C CYS A 71 4.39 -18.76 -0.85
N ASN A 72 4.74 -20.02 -0.51
CA ASN A 72 3.79 -21.00 0.02
C ASN A 72 3.09 -20.55 1.30
N ILE A 73 3.71 -19.66 2.07
CA ILE A 73 3.12 -19.09 3.28
C ILE A 73 1.89 -18.23 2.99
N ALA A 74 1.68 -17.78 1.74
CA ALA A 74 0.56 -16.92 1.35
C ALA A 74 -0.80 -17.60 1.63
N GLN A 75 -0.90 -18.92 1.51
CA GLN A 75 -2.12 -19.68 1.82
C GLN A 75 -2.55 -19.60 3.29
N TYR A 76 -1.66 -19.19 4.18
CA TYR A 76 -1.95 -19.06 5.61
C TYR A 76 -2.22 -17.61 6.04
N VAL A 77 -2.17 -16.67 5.12
CA VAL A 77 -2.47 -15.27 5.39
C VAL A 77 -3.97 -15.11 5.63
N ASN A 78 -4.34 -14.52 6.75
CA ASN A 78 -5.74 -14.39 7.17
C ASN A 78 -6.10 -12.99 7.68
N ASN A 79 -5.13 -12.10 7.75
CA ASN A 79 -5.31 -10.76 8.27
C ASN A 79 -4.66 -9.72 7.37
N ASP A 80 -5.28 -8.56 7.28
CA ASP A 80 -4.79 -7.40 6.54
C ASP A 80 -4.89 -6.12 7.38
N CYS A 81 -3.92 -5.24 7.18
CA CYS A 81 -3.97 -3.84 7.62
C CYS A 81 -3.76 -2.97 6.39
N THR A 82 -4.65 -2.01 6.17
CA THR A 82 -4.67 -1.21 4.95
C THR A 82 -4.35 0.24 5.21
N LYS A 83 -3.36 0.76 4.51
CA LYS A 83 -2.99 2.18 4.52
C LYS A 83 -3.31 2.82 3.16
N VAL A 84 -3.86 4.04 3.20
CA VAL A 84 -4.03 4.88 2.00
C VAL A 84 -3.05 6.04 2.05
N ARG A 85 -2.57 6.43 0.88
CA ARG A 85 -1.58 7.50 0.70
C ARG A 85 -1.93 8.38 -0.50
N TYR A 86 -1.55 9.64 -0.39
CA TYR A 86 -1.33 10.54 -1.52
C TYR A 86 0.09 11.06 -1.41
N TYR A 87 0.82 11.05 -2.50
CA TYR A 87 2.20 11.53 -2.52
C TYR A 87 2.25 12.93 -3.11
N HIS A 88 2.82 13.86 -2.34
CA HIS A 88 3.11 15.23 -2.76
C HIS A 88 4.46 15.31 -3.46
N ASN A 89 4.77 16.49 -4.00
CA ASN A 89 6.07 16.75 -4.61
C ASN A 89 7.21 16.58 -3.59
N GLY A 90 8.24 15.82 -3.97
CA GLY A 90 9.39 15.54 -3.12
C GLY A 90 9.15 14.45 -2.07
N GLU A 91 7.99 13.78 -2.05
CA GLU A 91 7.75 12.66 -1.13
C GLU A 91 8.31 11.35 -1.70
N TYR A 92 8.92 10.57 -0.83
CA TYR A 92 9.60 9.31 -1.12
C TYR A 92 9.53 8.33 0.04
N TYR A 93 10.03 7.12 -0.16
CA TYR A 93 10.29 6.16 0.90
C TYR A 93 11.62 5.46 0.62
N GLU A 94 12.59 5.65 1.53
CA GLU A 94 13.90 4.97 1.46
C GLU A 94 13.77 3.45 1.52
N PRO A 95 14.75 2.70 1.01
CA PRO A 95 14.76 1.24 1.10
C PRO A 95 14.61 0.74 2.53
N HIS A 96 13.66 -0.15 2.73
CA HIS A 96 13.39 -0.78 4.01
C HIS A 96 12.78 -2.17 3.84
N THR A 97 12.57 -2.87 4.94
CA THR A 97 11.91 -4.17 4.98
C THR A 97 10.81 -4.17 6.03
N ASP A 98 9.68 -4.79 5.74
CA ASP A 98 8.54 -5.00 6.65
C ASP A 98 8.57 -6.43 7.22
N ARG A 99 9.61 -6.74 8.01
CA ARG A 99 9.91 -8.11 8.46
C ARG A 99 8.83 -8.79 9.29
N SER A 100 7.94 -8.04 9.92
CA SER A 100 6.81 -8.57 10.68
C SER A 100 5.61 -8.94 9.80
N ILE A 101 5.66 -8.60 8.51
CA ILE A 101 4.59 -8.79 7.54
C ILE A 101 4.99 -9.90 6.57
N GLN A 102 4.08 -10.86 6.30
CA GLN A 102 4.35 -11.93 5.37
C GLN A 102 4.39 -11.43 3.93
N PHE A 103 3.38 -10.65 3.53
CA PHE A 103 3.30 -10.08 2.19
C PHE A 103 2.78 -8.66 2.21
N LEU A 104 3.22 -7.90 1.23
CA LEU A 104 2.72 -6.57 0.91
C LEU A 104 1.96 -6.63 -0.41
N GLY A 105 0.85 -5.90 -0.47
CA GLY A 105 0.14 -5.61 -1.71
C GLY A 105 0.10 -4.12 -1.93
N PHE A 106 0.57 -3.65 -3.08
CA PHE A 106 0.53 -2.25 -3.49
C PHE A 106 -0.41 -2.09 -4.66
N THR A 107 -1.36 -1.18 -4.55
CA THR A 107 -2.25 -0.79 -5.64
C THR A 107 -2.12 0.70 -5.89
N TYR A 108 -1.94 1.06 -7.17
CA TYR A 108 -1.80 2.44 -7.61
C TYR A 108 -3.07 2.93 -8.28
N PHE A 109 -3.42 4.20 -8.02
CA PHE A 109 -4.57 4.84 -8.63
C PHE A 109 -4.25 6.27 -9.05
N TYR A 110 -4.66 6.62 -10.25
CA TYR A 110 -4.73 7.99 -10.76
C TYR A 110 -5.76 8.07 -11.89
N LYS A 111 -6.23 9.27 -12.17
CA LYS A 111 -7.07 9.54 -13.37
C LYS A 111 -6.17 10.01 -14.49
N GLU A 112 -6.54 9.66 -15.72
CA GLU A 112 -5.85 10.19 -16.89
C GLU A 112 -6.23 11.65 -17.17
N PRO A 113 -5.28 12.48 -17.66
CA PRO A 113 -3.86 12.13 -17.85
C PRO A 113 -3.09 12.09 -16.53
N LYS A 114 -2.12 11.17 -16.42
CA LYS A 114 -1.15 11.12 -15.31
C LYS A 114 -0.35 12.42 -15.24
N LYS A 115 -0.33 13.12 -14.09
CA LYS A 115 0.36 14.39 -13.91
C LYS A 115 1.57 14.33 -12.97
N PHE A 116 2.06 13.17 -12.66
CA PHE A 116 3.26 12.98 -11.84
C PHE A 116 4.28 12.10 -12.55
N THR A 117 5.53 12.21 -12.13
CA THR A 117 6.64 11.30 -12.45
C THR A 117 7.29 10.83 -11.17
N GLY A 118 8.08 9.78 -11.23
CA GLY A 118 8.58 9.17 -9.99
C GLY A 118 7.51 8.37 -9.26
N GLY A 119 7.82 7.98 -8.04
CA GLY A 119 6.93 7.18 -7.21
C GLY A 119 6.91 5.70 -7.57
N GLU A 120 7.86 5.23 -8.38
CA GLU A 120 8.05 3.82 -8.70
C GLU A 120 8.36 3.04 -7.43
N LEU A 121 7.81 1.83 -7.32
CA LEU A 121 8.23 0.87 -6.33
C LEU A 121 9.53 0.21 -6.82
N TYR A 122 10.62 0.38 -6.09
CA TYR A 122 11.91 -0.17 -6.49
C TYR A 122 12.47 -1.16 -5.48
N PHE A 123 13.27 -2.10 -5.99
CA PHE A 123 13.89 -3.20 -5.25
C PHE A 123 15.40 -3.15 -5.44
N PRO A 124 16.16 -2.47 -4.56
CA PRO A 124 17.59 -2.18 -4.75
C PRO A 124 18.44 -3.43 -4.99
N LYS A 125 18.15 -4.50 -4.25
CA LYS A 125 18.88 -5.77 -4.36
C LYS A 125 18.77 -6.44 -5.74
N TYR A 126 17.69 -6.14 -6.46
CA TYR A 126 17.39 -6.77 -7.75
C TYR A 126 17.57 -5.81 -8.93
N ASP A 127 17.97 -4.57 -8.66
CA ASP A 127 18.07 -3.50 -9.67
C ASP A 127 16.80 -3.42 -10.54
N TYR A 128 15.64 -3.40 -9.86
CA TYR A 128 14.35 -3.49 -10.51
C TYR A 128 13.36 -2.44 -9.96
N GLU A 129 12.64 -1.83 -10.89
CA GLU A 129 11.60 -0.83 -10.61
C GLU A 129 10.29 -1.24 -11.27
N PHE A 130 9.18 -1.02 -10.58
CA PHE A 130 7.84 -1.12 -11.13
C PHE A 130 7.26 0.26 -11.37
N ASP A 131 6.87 0.52 -12.62
CA ASP A 131 6.09 1.71 -12.97
C ASP A 131 4.78 1.75 -12.18
N CYS A 132 4.36 2.98 -11.82
CA CYS A 132 3.05 3.20 -11.24
C CYS A 132 1.98 3.08 -12.34
N GLU A 133 1.56 1.88 -12.65
CA GLU A 133 0.44 1.63 -13.56
C GLU A 133 -0.89 1.80 -12.84
N ASN A 134 -1.82 2.54 -13.46
CA ASN A 134 -3.14 2.75 -12.89
C ASN A 134 -3.91 1.44 -12.73
N ASN A 135 -4.52 1.26 -11.56
CA ASN A 135 -5.30 0.08 -11.21
C ASN A 135 -4.50 -1.25 -11.27
N SER A 136 -3.21 -1.19 -10.98
CA SER A 136 -2.34 -2.37 -10.86
C SER A 136 -2.20 -2.83 -9.41
N LEU A 137 -1.99 -4.12 -9.21
CA LEU A 137 -1.64 -4.72 -7.93
C LEU A 137 -0.29 -5.42 -8.03
N ILE A 138 0.65 -5.03 -7.17
CA ILE A 138 1.96 -5.66 -7.01
C ILE A 138 1.98 -6.34 -5.64
N MET A 139 2.33 -7.64 -5.61
CA MET A 139 2.47 -8.40 -4.37
C MET A 139 3.88 -8.97 -4.23
N PHE A 140 4.46 -8.87 -3.04
CA PHE A 140 5.77 -9.42 -2.73
C PHE A 140 5.94 -9.70 -1.22
N PRO A 141 6.89 -10.57 -0.81
CA PRO A 141 7.15 -10.84 0.59
C PRO A 141 7.68 -9.60 1.34
N GLY A 142 7.18 -9.35 2.55
CA GLY A 142 7.54 -8.17 3.34
C GLY A 142 9.02 -8.04 3.73
N TRP A 143 9.76 -9.15 3.74
CA TRP A 143 11.21 -9.17 3.98
C TRP A 143 12.06 -8.75 2.76
N VAL A 144 11.46 -8.60 1.58
CA VAL A 144 12.16 -8.05 0.40
C VAL A 144 12.36 -6.56 0.62
N GLU A 145 13.62 -6.12 0.51
CA GLU A 145 13.97 -4.71 0.60
C GLU A 145 13.37 -3.95 -0.57
N HIS A 146 12.64 -2.89 -0.25
CA HIS A 146 11.91 -2.07 -1.23
C HIS A 146 11.83 -0.63 -0.79
N GLY A 147 11.63 0.27 -1.75
CA GLY A 147 11.47 1.69 -1.53
C GLY A 147 10.53 2.31 -2.56
N VAL A 148 10.28 3.60 -2.42
CA VAL A 148 9.49 4.39 -3.38
C VAL A 148 10.34 5.58 -3.81
N THR A 149 10.55 5.72 -5.12
CA THR A 149 11.30 6.84 -5.69
C THR A 149 10.59 8.16 -5.44
N GLU A 150 11.35 9.26 -5.47
CA GLU A 150 10.79 10.60 -5.24
C GLU A 150 9.71 10.94 -6.27
N VAL A 151 8.54 11.36 -5.77
CA VAL A 151 7.44 11.83 -6.62
C VAL A 151 7.67 13.28 -7.03
N LYS A 152 7.43 13.58 -8.29
CA LYS A 152 7.46 14.93 -8.86
C LYS A 152 6.09 15.25 -9.46
N ILE A 153 5.44 16.28 -8.89
CA ILE A 153 4.13 16.77 -9.29
C ILE A 153 4.04 18.25 -9.00
N GLN A 154 3.34 19.02 -9.81
CA GLN A 154 3.13 20.44 -9.54
C GLN A 154 2.04 20.63 -8.47
N ASP A 155 2.22 21.62 -7.59
CA ASP A 155 1.27 21.91 -6.51
C ASP A 155 -0.15 22.23 -7.04
N SER A 156 -0.23 22.84 -8.22
CA SER A 156 -1.51 23.13 -8.91
C SER A 156 -2.31 21.87 -9.28
N ASP A 157 -1.66 20.72 -9.33
CA ASP A 157 -2.25 19.44 -9.74
C ASP A 157 -2.56 18.51 -8.56
N TYR A 158 -2.40 19.02 -7.32
CA TYR A 158 -2.74 18.25 -6.13
C TYR A 158 -4.24 17.99 -6.02
N TYR A 159 -4.60 16.78 -5.62
CA TYR A 159 -5.95 16.33 -5.28
C TYR A 159 -7.00 16.38 -6.39
N ASP A 160 -6.62 16.61 -7.65
CA ASP A 160 -7.53 16.56 -8.80
C ASP A 160 -7.84 15.13 -9.29
N GLY A 161 -7.18 14.13 -8.68
CA GLY A 161 -7.26 12.72 -9.02
C GLY A 161 -6.15 12.26 -9.96
N GLN A 162 -5.36 13.15 -10.54
CA GLN A 162 -4.30 12.84 -11.52
C GLN A 162 -2.92 12.68 -10.88
N GLY A 163 -2.82 12.92 -9.56
CA GLY A 163 -1.66 12.65 -8.74
C GLY A 163 -1.54 11.18 -8.32
N ARG A 164 -0.49 10.85 -7.54
CA ARG A 164 -0.18 9.49 -7.11
C ARG A 164 -0.94 9.10 -5.85
N TYR A 165 -1.99 8.33 -6.02
CA TYR A 165 -2.67 7.66 -4.91
C TYR A 165 -2.18 6.21 -4.79
N ALA A 166 -2.07 5.71 -3.58
CA ALA A 166 -1.70 4.33 -3.31
C ALA A 166 -2.51 3.73 -2.17
N ILE A 167 -2.83 2.45 -2.31
CA ILE A 167 -3.36 1.61 -1.24
C ILE A 167 -2.31 0.55 -0.97
N THR A 168 -1.85 0.46 0.29
CA THR A 168 -0.89 -0.54 0.73
C THR A 168 -1.57 -1.50 1.69
N SER A 169 -1.52 -2.79 1.38
CA SER A 169 -2.06 -3.87 2.20
C SER A 169 -0.91 -4.63 2.87
N PHE A 170 -0.91 -4.64 4.17
CA PHE A 170 0.03 -5.41 4.99
C PHE A 170 -0.64 -6.72 5.37
N LEU A 171 -0.22 -7.81 4.73
CA LEU A 171 -0.83 -9.13 4.85
C LEU A 171 -0.06 -9.98 5.85
N SER A 172 -0.78 -10.51 6.85
CA SER A 172 -0.17 -11.27 7.93
C SER A 172 -0.99 -12.50 8.30
N ASN A 173 -0.33 -13.44 8.97
CA ASN A 173 -0.99 -14.54 9.65
C ASN A 173 -1.18 -14.12 11.12
N TYR A 174 -2.40 -13.84 11.48
CA TYR A 174 -2.77 -13.57 12.87
C TYR A 174 -3.26 -14.86 13.51
N LYS A 175 -2.54 -15.32 14.52
CA LYS A 175 -3.01 -16.37 15.41
C LYS A 175 -3.64 -15.72 16.64
N GLU A 176 -4.92 -15.98 16.89
CA GLU A 176 -5.51 -15.62 18.16
C GLU A 176 -4.66 -16.25 19.28
N PRO A 177 -4.44 -15.55 20.41
CA PRO A 177 -3.79 -16.15 21.57
C PRO A 177 -4.56 -17.40 21.95
N ILE A 178 -3.86 -18.51 22.17
CA ILE A 178 -4.46 -19.72 22.74
C ILE A 178 -4.90 -19.33 24.16
N THR A 179 -6.21 -19.16 24.34
CA THR A 179 -6.83 -18.89 25.64
C THR A 179 -6.85 -20.14 26.50
#